data_09020e2055c5f4017eb28f6d9f8fe592
#
_entry.id   09020e2055c5f4017eb28f6d9f8fe592
#
_cell.length_a   1.000
_cell.length_b   1.000
_cell.length_c   1.000
_cell.angle_alpha   90.00
_cell.angle_beta   90.00
_cell.angle_gamma   90.00
#
_symmetry.space_group_name_H-M   'P 1'
#
loop_
_entity.id
_entity.type
_entity.pdbx_description
1 polymer ?
#
loop_
_entity_poly.entity_id
_entity_poly.type
_entity_poly.pdbx_seq_one_letter_code
_entity_poly.pdbx_strand_id
1 'polypeptide(L)'
;MENVISGNVDDATVLRTEGLVKRYGNRTVVNNVSFNVRQGEIVGLLGPNGAGKTTSFYMTTGLVSPDGGRIFLDEKDITKYPVYKRARAGIGYLAQEASVFRKMSVEDNIASVLEMTGKPLEYQKEKLESLISEFRLQKVRKNLGDRLSGGERRRTEIARCLAIDPKFIMLDEPFAGVDPIAVEDIQYIVWKLKDKNIGILITDHNVQETLSITDRAYLLFEGRVLFEGTSEELADNPIVREKYLGRDFVLRKREFQF
;
A
#
# COMPACT_ATOMS: atom_id res chain seq x y z
N MET A 1 -15.92 -11.29 34.87
CA MET A 1 -15.37 -9.91 34.83
C MET A 1 -14.55 -9.83 33.57
N GLU A 2 -15.17 -9.38 32.50
CA GLU A 2 -14.57 -9.24 31.19
C GLU A 2 -13.76 -7.94 31.14
N ASN A 3 -12.45 -8.04 30.98
CA ASN A 3 -11.62 -6.88 30.63
C ASN A 3 -11.71 -6.66 29.12
N VAL A 4 -12.64 -5.81 28.70
CA VAL A 4 -12.65 -5.20 27.36
C VAL A 4 -11.46 -4.25 27.31
N ILE A 5 -10.42 -4.64 26.57
CA ILE A 5 -9.31 -3.75 26.23
C ILE A 5 -9.86 -2.78 25.15
N SER A 6 -10.33 -1.63 25.60
CA SER A 6 -10.57 -0.49 24.72
C SER A 6 -9.21 0.11 24.34
N GLY A 7 -8.66 -0.34 23.20
CA GLY A 7 -7.52 0.36 22.59
C GLY A 7 -7.96 1.78 22.23
N ASN A 8 -7.31 2.77 22.84
CA ASN A 8 -7.51 4.18 22.52
C ASN A 8 -7.18 4.42 21.04
N VAL A 9 -8.13 4.93 20.28
CA VAL A 9 -7.99 5.31 18.87
C VAL A 9 -7.00 6.47 18.69
N ASP A 10 -6.62 7.15 19.76
CA ASP A 10 -5.72 8.30 19.77
C ASP A 10 -4.22 7.96 19.68
N ASP A 11 -3.82 6.69 19.79
CA ASP A 11 -2.40 6.27 19.81
C ASP A 11 -1.91 5.64 18.49
N ALA A 12 -2.73 5.66 17.43
CA ALA A 12 -2.38 5.07 16.14
C ALA A 12 -1.32 5.92 15.43
N THR A 13 -0.18 5.28 15.07
CA THR A 13 0.85 5.92 14.21
C THR A 13 0.24 6.41 12.89
N VAL A 14 0.61 7.61 12.46
CA VAL A 14 0.08 8.27 11.26
C VAL A 14 1.20 8.59 10.28
N LEU A 15 1.03 8.16 9.03
CA LEU A 15 1.82 8.65 7.90
C LEU A 15 1.02 9.77 7.22
N ARG A 16 1.54 11.01 7.22
CA ARG A 16 0.84 12.15 6.65
C ARG A 16 1.71 12.97 5.71
N THR A 17 1.07 13.60 4.76
CA THR A 17 1.66 14.55 3.83
C THR A 17 0.98 15.91 3.99
N GLU A 18 1.75 16.99 3.87
CA GLU A 18 1.25 18.35 4.01
C GLU A 18 1.71 19.20 2.83
N GLY A 19 0.77 19.65 2.04
CA GLY A 19 0.98 20.63 0.98
C GLY A 19 2.01 20.21 -0.08
N LEU A 20 2.04 18.93 -0.48
CA LEU A 20 3.01 18.42 -1.45
C LEU A 20 2.92 19.17 -2.77
N VAL A 21 4.08 19.58 -3.29
CA VAL A 21 4.22 20.19 -4.60
C VAL A 21 5.30 19.48 -5.38
N LYS A 22 5.03 19.21 -6.67
CA LYS A 22 6.02 18.69 -7.62
C LYS A 22 5.87 19.32 -8.99
N ARG A 23 7.00 19.77 -9.55
CA ARG A 23 7.09 20.36 -10.87
C ARG A 23 8.06 19.58 -11.73
N TYR A 24 7.73 19.43 -13.00
CA TYR A 24 8.63 18.93 -14.04
C TYR A 24 8.69 19.96 -15.16
N GLY A 25 9.82 20.62 -15.29
CA GLY A 25 9.95 21.79 -16.17
C GLY A 25 8.94 22.88 -15.77
N ASN A 26 8.12 23.32 -16.71
CA ASN A 26 7.09 24.34 -16.49
C ASN A 26 5.75 23.79 -16.00
N ARG A 27 5.61 22.47 -15.87
CA ARG A 27 4.35 21.83 -15.48
C ARG A 27 4.36 21.48 -13.99
N THR A 28 3.40 22.02 -13.24
CA THR A 28 3.11 21.56 -11.87
C THR A 28 2.19 20.35 -11.94
N VAL A 29 2.69 19.17 -11.58
CA VAL A 29 1.93 17.90 -11.62
C VAL A 29 1.28 17.56 -10.28
N VAL A 30 1.82 18.07 -9.18
CA VAL A 30 1.23 17.99 -7.83
C VAL A 30 1.25 19.38 -7.25
N ASN A 31 0.11 19.86 -6.78
CA ASN A 31 -0.10 21.24 -6.35
C ASN A 31 -0.89 21.27 -5.04
N ASN A 32 -0.18 21.39 -3.93
CA ASN A 32 -0.74 21.46 -2.58
C ASN A 32 -1.57 20.23 -2.20
N VAL A 33 -1.02 19.03 -2.40
CA VAL A 33 -1.68 17.76 -2.07
C VAL A 33 -1.34 17.37 -0.64
N SER A 34 -2.36 17.16 0.17
CA SER A 34 -2.27 16.64 1.53
C SER A 34 -3.15 15.41 1.69
N PHE A 35 -2.64 14.38 2.34
CA PHE A 35 -3.38 13.17 2.73
C PHE A 35 -2.69 12.49 3.91
N ASN A 36 -3.40 11.59 4.54
CA ASN A 36 -2.84 10.79 5.63
C ASN A 36 -3.34 9.34 5.58
N VAL A 37 -2.62 8.47 6.28
CA VAL A 37 -2.97 7.06 6.51
C VAL A 37 -2.66 6.73 7.96
N ARG A 38 -3.60 6.12 8.67
CA ARG A 38 -3.39 5.60 10.03
C ARG A 38 -3.04 4.12 9.99
N GLN A 39 -2.35 3.62 11.03
CA GLN A 39 -2.21 2.18 11.19
C GLN A 39 -3.59 1.52 11.31
N GLY A 40 -3.74 0.34 10.72
CA GLY A 40 -5.01 -0.38 10.70
C GLY A 40 -6.06 0.18 9.73
N GLU A 41 -5.65 1.05 8.81
CA GLU A 41 -6.53 1.67 7.82
C GLU A 41 -6.05 1.37 6.39
N ILE A 42 -7.00 1.18 5.46
CA ILE A 42 -6.73 1.05 4.03
C ILE A 42 -7.24 2.31 3.33
N VAL A 43 -6.32 3.09 2.76
CA VAL A 43 -6.60 4.36 2.08
C VAL A 43 -6.32 4.24 0.58
N GLY A 44 -7.27 4.65 -0.25
CA GLY A 44 -7.11 4.74 -1.70
C GLY A 44 -6.60 6.12 -2.13
N LEU A 45 -5.65 6.16 -3.07
CA LEU A 45 -5.23 7.38 -3.76
C LEU A 45 -5.63 7.26 -5.23
N LEU A 46 -6.76 7.84 -5.59
CA LEU A 46 -7.46 7.63 -6.86
C LEU A 46 -7.42 8.87 -7.75
N GLY A 47 -7.84 8.71 -8.99
CA GLY A 47 -7.95 9.81 -9.96
C GLY A 47 -7.59 9.39 -11.38
N PRO A 48 -7.90 10.20 -12.39
CA PRO A 48 -7.57 9.92 -13.78
C PRO A 48 -6.06 9.91 -14.05
N ASN A 49 -5.67 9.47 -15.24
CA ASN A 49 -4.28 9.54 -15.69
C ASN A 49 -3.81 11.01 -15.71
N GLY A 50 -2.60 11.24 -15.19
CA GLY A 50 -2.03 12.59 -15.07
C GLY A 50 -2.56 13.43 -13.90
N ALA A 51 -3.42 12.89 -13.03
CA ALA A 51 -3.94 13.58 -11.85
C ALA A 51 -2.90 13.83 -10.74
N GLY A 52 -1.70 13.25 -10.85
CA GLY A 52 -0.65 13.40 -9.84
C GLY A 52 -0.55 12.26 -8.82
N LYS A 53 -1.36 11.19 -8.94
CA LYS A 53 -1.37 10.04 -8.02
C LYS A 53 0.03 9.43 -7.81
N THR A 54 0.59 8.87 -8.87
CA THR A 54 1.89 8.18 -8.84
C THR A 54 2.99 9.10 -8.33
N THR A 55 2.98 10.38 -8.73
CA THR A 55 3.96 11.37 -8.23
C THR A 55 3.81 11.62 -6.74
N SER A 56 2.59 11.81 -6.23
CA SER A 56 2.31 11.98 -4.80
C SER A 56 2.69 10.74 -4.01
N PHE A 57 2.35 9.58 -4.52
CA PHE A 57 2.72 8.29 -3.96
C PHE A 57 4.25 8.12 -3.91
N TYR A 58 4.98 8.42 -5.00
CA TYR A 58 6.44 8.32 -5.05
C TYR A 58 7.15 9.35 -4.18
N MET A 59 6.57 10.52 -3.96
CA MET A 59 7.07 11.45 -2.96
C MET A 59 6.96 10.84 -1.55
N THR A 60 5.84 10.16 -1.27
CA THR A 60 5.60 9.53 0.04
C THR A 60 6.48 8.31 0.28
N THR A 61 6.83 7.53 -0.76
CA THR A 61 7.79 6.42 -0.65
C THR A 61 9.25 6.88 -0.59
N GLY A 62 9.55 8.11 -1.03
CA GLY A 62 10.92 8.66 -1.11
C GLY A 62 11.64 8.37 -2.42
N LEU A 63 10.94 7.86 -3.44
CA LEU A 63 11.46 7.68 -4.80
C LEU A 63 11.60 9.03 -5.53
N VAL A 64 10.73 9.98 -5.22
CA VAL A 64 10.76 11.34 -5.77
C VAL A 64 10.83 12.34 -4.63
N SER A 65 11.71 13.34 -4.74
CA SER A 65 11.77 14.44 -3.77
C SER A 65 10.70 15.48 -4.11
N PRO A 66 9.90 15.94 -3.14
CA PRO A 66 8.99 17.06 -3.35
C PRO A 66 9.75 18.38 -3.56
N ASP A 67 9.17 19.29 -4.33
CA ASP A 67 9.68 20.65 -4.49
C ASP A 67 9.08 21.59 -3.44
N GLY A 68 8.02 21.19 -2.75
CA GLY A 68 7.39 21.86 -1.62
C GLY A 68 6.52 20.91 -0.82
N GLY A 69 6.15 21.34 0.38
CA GLY A 69 5.40 20.53 1.33
C GLY A 69 6.29 19.63 2.18
N ARG A 70 5.66 18.84 3.04
CA ARG A 70 6.35 17.96 4.01
C ARG A 70 5.69 16.59 4.12
N ILE A 71 6.45 15.62 4.59
CA ILE A 71 6.01 14.25 4.84
C ILE A 71 6.42 13.87 6.25
N PHE A 72 5.47 13.36 7.02
CA PHE A 72 5.67 13.03 8.42
C PHE A 72 5.29 11.58 8.71
N LEU A 73 6.04 10.97 9.60
CA LEU A 73 5.68 9.74 10.29
C LEU A 73 5.49 10.11 11.77
N ASP A 74 4.26 10.15 12.23
CA ASP A 74 3.86 10.81 13.47
C ASP A 74 4.34 12.29 13.47
N GLU A 75 5.10 12.69 14.48
CA GLU A 75 5.68 14.03 14.56
C GLU A 75 7.03 14.16 13.83
N LYS A 76 7.56 13.07 13.31
CA LYS A 76 8.88 13.03 12.69
C LYS A 76 8.81 13.44 11.22
N ASP A 77 9.47 14.53 10.86
CA ASP A 77 9.66 14.93 9.46
C ASP A 77 10.61 13.95 8.76
N ILE A 78 10.07 13.25 7.77
CA ILE A 78 10.78 12.28 6.93
C ILE A 78 10.92 12.73 5.48
N THR A 79 10.64 14.00 5.19
CA THR A 79 10.61 14.57 3.83
C THR A 79 11.90 14.28 3.06
N LYS A 80 13.04 14.45 3.71
CA LYS A 80 14.38 14.24 3.13
C LYS A 80 14.91 12.80 3.28
N TYR A 81 14.11 11.87 3.83
CA TYR A 81 14.54 10.49 3.98
C TYR A 81 14.51 9.76 2.65
N PRO A 82 15.63 9.16 2.21
CA PRO A 82 15.62 8.25 1.07
C PRO A 82 14.84 6.96 1.40
N VAL A 83 14.47 6.20 0.37
CA VAL A 83 13.66 4.98 0.46
C VAL A 83 14.11 4.04 1.58
N TYR A 84 15.42 3.74 1.66
CA TYR A 84 15.94 2.80 2.67
C TYR A 84 15.76 3.28 4.12
N LYS A 85 15.82 4.61 4.37
CA LYS A 85 15.56 5.16 5.71
C LYS A 85 14.08 5.10 6.04
N ARG A 86 13.20 5.29 5.04
CA ARG A 86 11.74 5.12 5.22
C ARG A 86 11.39 3.66 5.48
N ALA A 87 12.01 2.73 4.76
CA ALA A 87 11.85 1.29 5.02
C ALA A 87 12.24 0.92 6.47
N ARG A 88 13.39 1.42 6.96
CA ARG A 88 13.83 1.23 8.36
C ARG A 88 12.93 1.92 9.38
N ALA A 89 12.20 2.95 8.98
CA ALA A 89 11.20 3.62 9.82
C ALA A 89 9.85 2.89 9.83
N GLY A 90 9.71 1.81 9.05
CA GLY A 90 8.51 0.98 9.01
C GLY A 90 7.59 1.27 7.83
N ILE A 91 8.07 1.88 6.74
CA ILE A 91 7.28 2.12 5.52
C ILE A 91 7.73 1.14 4.44
N GLY A 92 6.96 0.07 4.25
CA GLY A 92 7.16 -0.90 3.17
C GLY A 92 6.65 -0.35 1.83
N TYR A 93 7.30 -0.76 0.74
CA TYR A 93 6.88 -0.39 -0.62
C TYR A 93 6.81 -1.61 -1.51
N LEU A 94 5.69 -1.75 -2.20
CA LEU A 94 5.43 -2.79 -3.16
C LEU A 94 5.19 -2.17 -4.53
N ALA A 95 6.17 -2.28 -5.41
CA ALA A 95 6.14 -1.69 -6.75
C ALA A 95 5.10 -2.36 -7.67
N GLN A 96 4.69 -1.63 -8.70
CA GLN A 96 3.86 -2.15 -9.78
C GLN A 96 4.59 -3.28 -10.54
N GLU A 97 5.87 -3.04 -10.88
CA GLU A 97 6.68 -4.05 -11.54
C GLU A 97 7.13 -5.16 -10.58
N ALA A 98 7.24 -6.37 -11.12
CA ALA A 98 7.70 -7.53 -10.37
C ALA A 98 9.08 -7.32 -9.73
N SER A 99 9.13 -7.39 -8.41
CA SER A 99 10.33 -7.11 -7.61
C SER A 99 11.01 -8.37 -7.04
N VAL A 100 10.48 -9.58 -7.31
CA VAL A 100 11.13 -10.81 -6.87
C VAL A 100 12.51 -10.98 -7.49
N PHE A 101 13.46 -11.48 -6.72
CA PHE A 101 14.76 -11.91 -7.25
C PHE A 101 14.57 -13.17 -8.07
N ARG A 102 14.61 -13.05 -9.39
CA ARG A 102 14.22 -14.10 -10.36
C ARG A 102 14.99 -15.39 -10.20
N LYS A 103 16.26 -15.33 -9.81
CA LYS A 103 17.19 -16.48 -9.66
C LYS A 103 17.31 -17.00 -8.24
N MET A 104 16.53 -16.45 -7.32
CA MET A 104 16.41 -16.93 -5.95
C MET A 104 15.10 -17.70 -5.77
N SER A 105 15.09 -18.68 -4.87
CA SER A 105 13.86 -19.37 -4.50
C SER A 105 12.90 -18.42 -3.75
N VAL A 106 11.64 -18.81 -3.59
CA VAL A 106 10.67 -18.08 -2.74
C VAL A 106 11.23 -17.91 -1.33
N GLU A 107 11.76 -18.99 -0.75
CA GLU A 107 12.38 -19.00 0.58
C GLU A 107 13.54 -18.00 0.65
N ASP A 108 14.46 -18.05 -0.31
CA ASP A 108 15.63 -17.17 -0.33
C ASP A 108 15.24 -15.70 -0.55
N ASN A 109 14.17 -15.43 -1.33
CA ASN A 109 13.63 -14.09 -1.50
C ASN A 109 13.18 -13.47 -0.18
N ILE A 110 12.58 -14.25 0.71
CA ILE A 110 12.11 -13.79 2.01
C ILE A 110 13.27 -13.76 3.01
N ALA A 111 14.08 -14.83 3.05
CA ALA A 111 15.20 -14.98 3.97
C ALA A 111 16.24 -13.86 3.80
N SER A 112 16.57 -13.47 2.55
CA SER A 112 17.50 -12.37 2.30
C SER A 112 17.11 -11.05 2.95
N VAL A 113 15.81 -10.75 3.03
CA VAL A 113 15.31 -9.54 3.69
C VAL A 113 15.35 -9.71 5.21
N LEU A 114 15.01 -10.90 5.73
CA LEU A 114 15.09 -11.20 7.17
C LEU A 114 16.54 -11.06 7.68
N GLU A 115 17.53 -11.54 6.93
CA GLU A 115 18.95 -11.38 7.26
C GLU A 115 19.36 -9.90 7.39
N MET A 116 18.85 -9.04 6.50
CA MET A 116 19.11 -7.60 6.54
C MET A 116 18.51 -6.89 7.76
N THR A 117 17.57 -7.52 8.48
CA THR A 117 17.01 -6.95 9.71
C THR A 117 17.97 -6.96 10.88
N GLY A 118 18.98 -7.83 10.85
CA GLY A 118 19.91 -8.04 11.97
C GLY A 118 19.28 -8.68 13.21
N LYS A 119 18.07 -9.22 13.09
CA LYS A 119 17.38 -9.95 14.20
C LYS A 119 18.04 -11.30 14.46
N PRO A 120 17.88 -11.89 15.65
CA PRO A 120 18.42 -13.23 15.95
C PRO A 120 17.98 -14.28 14.94
N LEU A 121 18.85 -15.26 14.67
CA LEU A 121 18.59 -16.30 13.68
C LEU A 121 17.31 -17.12 13.97
N GLU A 122 17.03 -17.37 15.23
CA GLU A 122 15.80 -18.03 15.66
C GLU A 122 14.55 -17.26 15.20
N TYR A 123 14.51 -15.96 15.50
CA TYR A 123 13.44 -15.07 15.01
C TYR A 123 13.30 -15.09 13.50
N GLN A 124 14.44 -15.04 12.76
CA GLN A 124 14.40 -15.05 11.30
C GLN A 124 13.78 -16.35 10.77
N LYS A 125 14.12 -17.50 11.35
CA LYS A 125 13.57 -18.82 11.00
C LYS A 125 12.07 -18.90 11.28
N GLU A 126 11.66 -18.54 12.49
CA GLU A 126 10.23 -18.54 12.87
C GLU A 126 9.41 -17.61 11.98
N LYS A 127 9.91 -16.41 11.72
CA LYS A 127 9.26 -15.44 10.84
C LYS A 127 9.16 -15.95 9.42
N LEU A 128 10.20 -16.58 8.88
CA LEU A 128 10.20 -17.20 7.54
C LEU A 128 9.11 -18.27 7.44
N GLU A 129 9.04 -19.20 8.38
CA GLU A 129 8.03 -20.26 8.38
C GLU A 129 6.62 -19.68 8.51
N SER A 130 6.43 -18.70 9.36
CA SER A 130 5.16 -17.99 9.51
C SER A 130 4.72 -17.34 8.20
N LEU A 131 5.61 -16.61 7.51
CA LEU A 131 5.30 -15.96 6.23
C LEU A 131 5.03 -16.98 5.12
N ILE A 132 5.83 -18.05 5.01
CA ILE A 132 5.60 -19.12 4.03
C ILE A 132 4.22 -19.76 4.26
N SER A 133 3.84 -19.99 5.51
CA SER A 133 2.54 -20.58 5.86
C SER A 133 1.39 -19.61 5.57
N GLU A 134 1.48 -18.39 6.04
CA GLU A 134 0.44 -17.38 5.91
C GLU A 134 0.09 -17.08 4.45
N PHE A 135 1.11 -16.98 3.60
CA PHE A 135 0.95 -16.67 2.17
C PHE A 135 0.77 -17.92 1.30
N ARG A 136 0.58 -19.11 1.90
CA ARG A 136 0.35 -20.38 1.19
C ARG A 136 1.42 -20.66 0.13
N LEU A 137 2.69 -20.43 0.51
CA LEU A 137 3.85 -20.56 -0.39
C LEU A 137 4.59 -21.91 -0.23
N GLN A 138 4.09 -22.84 0.62
CA GLN A 138 4.76 -24.11 0.92
C GLN A 138 5.07 -24.91 -0.35
N LYS A 139 4.10 -25.02 -1.27
CA LYS A 139 4.23 -25.83 -2.50
C LYS A 139 5.27 -25.28 -3.47
N VAL A 140 5.50 -23.97 -3.44
CA VAL A 140 6.42 -23.28 -4.34
C VAL A 140 7.67 -22.76 -3.64
N ARG A 141 7.85 -23.11 -2.36
CA ARG A 141 8.94 -22.65 -1.50
C ARG A 141 10.31 -22.68 -2.15
N LYS A 142 10.64 -23.75 -2.88
CA LYS A 142 11.91 -23.96 -3.56
C LYS A 142 11.91 -23.55 -5.04
N ASN A 143 10.77 -23.08 -5.56
CA ASN A 143 10.70 -22.59 -6.94
C ASN A 143 11.43 -21.26 -7.07
N LEU A 144 12.11 -21.07 -8.20
CA LEU A 144 12.78 -19.80 -8.53
C LEU A 144 11.71 -18.74 -8.87
N GLY A 145 12.04 -17.48 -8.59
CA GLY A 145 11.15 -16.35 -8.80
C GLY A 145 10.66 -16.17 -10.25
N ASP A 146 11.48 -16.60 -11.24
CA ASP A 146 11.10 -16.56 -12.67
C ASP A 146 10.11 -17.67 -13.10
N ARG A 147 9.84 -18.66 -12.22
CA ARG A 147 8.92 -19.78 -12.48
C ARG A 147 7.58 -19.62 -11.77
N LEU A 148 7.37 -18.53 -11.04
CA LEU A 148 6.15 -18.28 -10.28
C LEU A 148 5.05 -17.74 -11.20
N SER A 149 3.82 -18.18 -10.97
CA SER A 149 2.61 -17.53 -11.51
C SER A 149 2.50 -16.08 -10.99
N GLY A 150 1.67 -15.26 -11.61
CA GLY A 150 1.45 -13.87 -11.18
C GLY A 150 1.03 -13.75 -9.72
N GLY A 151 0.07 -14.57 -9.29
CA GLY A 151 -0.42 -14.60 -7.91
C GLY A 151 0.62 -15.11 -6.91
N GLU A 152 1.37 -16.19 -7.23
CA GLU A 152 2.45 -16.71 -6.37
C GLU A 152 3.57 -15.68 -6.20
N ARG A 153 3.94 -14.99 -7.28
CA ARG A 153 4.91 -13.92 -7.28
C ARG A 153 4.47 -12.78 -6.37
N ARG A 154 3.21 -12.32 -6.53
CA ARG A 154 2.67 -11.22 -5.73
C ARG A 154 2.61 -11.57 -4.24
N ARG A 155 2.19 -12.79 -3.90
CA ARG A 155 2.22 -13.29 -2.51
C ARG A 155 3.65 -13.33 -1.95
N THR A 156 4.63 -13.73 -2.75
CA THR A 156 6.05 -13.72 -2.34
C THR A 156 6.55 -12.30 -2.09
N GLU A 157 6.19 -11.35 -2.93
CA GLU A 157 6.56 -9.93 -2.77
C GLU A 157 5.97 -9.31 -1.51
N ILE A 158 4.69 -9.59 -1.22
CA ILE A 158 4.03 -9.13 0.00
C ILE A 158 4.69 -9.77 1.23
N ALA A 159 4.93 -11.10 1.22
CA ALA A 159 5.61 -11.80 2.30
C ALA A 159 7.01 -11.20 2.57
N ARG A 160 7.76 -10.89 1.51
CA ARG A 160 9.05 -10.22 1.60
C ARG A 160 8.94 -8.82 2.20
N CYS A 161 7.92 -8.06 1.84
CA CYS A 161 7.65 -6.74 2.42
C CYS A 161 7.34 -6.83 3.92
N LEU A 162 6.61 -7.87 4.34
CA LEU A 162 6.27 -8.11 5.75
C LEU A 162 7.44 -8.62 6.60
N ALA A 163 8.52 -9.08 5.98
CA ALA A 163 9.71 -9.56 6.69
C ALA A 163 10.37 -8.47 7.57
N ILE A 164 10.16 -7.19 7.25
CA ILE A 164 10.69 -6.05 8.02
C ILE A 164 9.73 -5.52 9.09
N ASP A 165 8.60 -6.19 9.34
CA ASP A 165 7.53 -5.74 10.26
C ASP A 165 7.11 -4.27 10.02
N PRO A 166 6.60 -3.93 8.82
CA PRO A 166 6.26 -2.56 8.49
C PRO A 166 5.05 -2.07 9.29
N LYS A 167 5.04 -0.77 9.62
CA LYS A 167 3.87 -0.06 10.15
C LYS A 167 2.91 0.36 9.03
N PHE A 168 3.47 0.64 7.86
CA PHE A 168 2.74 1.04 6.65
C PHE A 168 3.22 0.27 5.44
N ILE A 169 2.31 -0.02 4.53
CA ILE A 169 2.63 -0.59 3.21
C ILE A 169 2.04 0.29 2.13
N MET A 170 2.92 0.67 1.20
CA MET A 170 2.57 1.45 0.01
C MET A 170 2.43 0.49 -1.16
N LEU A 171 1.22 0.35 -1.72
CA LEU A 171 0.90 -0.55 -2.83
C LEU A 171 0.70 0.25 -4.13
N ASP A 172 1.60 0.09 -5.08
CA ASP A 172 1.55 0.74 -6.38
C ASP A 172 0.90 -0.20 -7.39
N GLU A 173 -0.31 0.12 -7.83
CA GLU A 173 -1.11 -0.63 -8.78
C GLU A 173 -1.12 -2.16 -8.54
N PRO A 174 -1.51 -2.62 -7.34
CA PRO A 174 -1.41 -4.04 -6.96
C PRO A 174 -2.27 -4.97 -7.81
N PHE A 175 -3.29 -4.47 -8.50
CA PHE A 175 -4.23 -5.25 -9.31
C PHE A 175 -3.92 -5.21 -10.81
N ALA A 176 -2.92 -4.41 -11.23
CA ALA A 176 -2.58 -4.24 -12.63
C ALA A 176 -2.03 -5.53 -13.26
N GLY A 177 -2.63 -5.96 -14.37
CA GLY A 177 -2.17 -7.15 -15.11
C GLY A 177 -2.31 -8.48 -14.36
N VAL A 178 -3.16 -8.53 -13.36
CA VAL A 178 -3.46 -9.72 -12.56
C VAL A 178 -4.81 -10.30 -13.00
N ASP A 179 -4.93 -11.63 -13.04
CA ASP A 179 -6.21 -12.29 -13.35
C ASP A 179 -7.24 -12.06 -12.22
N PRO A 180 -8.56 -12.09 -12.51
CA PRO A 180 -9.59 -11.78 -11.54
C PRO A 180 -9.57 -12.63 -10.26
N ILE A 181 -9.20 -13.91 -10.35
CA ILE A 181 -9.14 -14.80 -9.19
C ILE A 181 -7.97 -14.38 -8.28
N ALA A 182 -6.82 -14.06 -8.89
CA ALA A 182 -5.67 -13.59 -8.14
C ALA A 182 -5.87 -12.17 -7.57
N VAL A 183 -6.69 -11.33 -8.20
CA VAL A 183 -7.10 -10.03 -7.62
C VAL A 183 -7.86 -10.26 -6.30
N GLU A 184 -8.81 -11.21 -6.25
CA GLU A 184 -9.53 -11.54 -5.03
C GLU A 184 -8.59 -12.02 -3.91
N ASP A 185 -7.63 -12.88 -4.25
CA ASP A 185 -6.61 -13.34 -3.30
C ASP A 185 -5.78 -12.17 -2.74
N ILE A 186 -5.37 -11.22 -3.60
CA ILE A 186 -4.60 -10.06 -3.19
C ILE A 186 -5.45 -9.13 -2.32
N GLN A 187 -6.69 -8.87 -2.68
CA GLN A 187 -7.62 -8.07 -1.88
C GLN A 187 -7.80 -8.67 -0.47
N TYR A 188 -8.00 -9.99 -0.39
CA TYR A 188 -8.11 -10.68 0.88
C TYR A 188 -6.84 -10.54 1.73
N ILE A 189 -5.66 -10.68 1.11
CA ILE A 189 -4.37 -10.48 1.79
C ILE A 189 -4.27 -9.05 2.32
N VAL A 190 -4.54 -8.05 1.47
CA VAL A 190 -4.48 -6.63 1.85
C VAL A 190 -5.43 -6.34 3.00
N TRP A 191 -6.65 -6.86 2.94
CA TRP A 191 -7.62 -6.71 4.01
C TRP A 191 -7.12 -7.31 5.34
N LYS A 192 -6.50 -8.52 5.29
CA LYS A 192 -5.90 -9.14 6.49
C LYS A 192 -4.73 -8.35 7.10
N LEU A 193 -4.03 -7.55 6.31
CA LEU A 193 -2.96 -6.71 6.84
C LEU A 193 -3.48 -5.62 7.79
N LYS A 194 -4.73 -5.19 7.60
CA LYS A 194 -5.43 -4.28 8.50
C LYS A 194 -5.55 -4.88 9.91
N ASP A 195 -5.87 -6.18 10.03
CA ASP A 195 -5.98 -6.88 11.32
C ASP A 195 -4.63 -6.94 12.06
N LYS A 196 -3.53 -6.81 11.33
CA LYS A 196 -2.17 -6.70 11.89
C LYS A 196 -1.79 -5.28 12.29
N ASN A 197 -2.75 -4.36 12.29
CA ASN A 197 -2.53 -2.95 12.57
C ASN A 197 -1.52 -2.30 11.60
N ILE A 198 -1.53 -2.71 10.32
CA ILE A 198 -0.71 -2.11 9.26
C ILE A 198 -1.57 -1.11 8.50
N GLY A 199 -1.08 0.14 8.38
CA GLY A 199 -1.71 1.15 7.52
C GLY A 199 -1.34 0.91 6.06
N ILE A 200 -2.30 1.04 5.14
CA ILE A 200 -2.08 0.72 3.73
C ILE A 200 -2.50 1.91 2.87
N LEU A 201 -1.60 2.34 1.98
CA LEU A 201 -1.93 3.27 0.90
C LEU A 201 -1.89 2.53 -0.43
N ILE A 202 -3.00 2.57 -1.16
CA ILE A 202 -3.13 1.93 -2.47
C ILE A 202 -3.32 3.00 -3.54
N THR A 203 -2.56 2.92 -4.63
CA THR A 203 -2.90 3.60 -5.88
C THR A 203 -3.16 2.56 -6.96
N ASP A 204 -4.28 2.68 -7.66
CA ASP A 204 -4.63 1.80 -8.78
C ASP A 204 -5.52 2.56 -9.78
N HIS A 205 -5.53 2.09 -11.00
CA HIS A 205 -6.46 2.56 -12.03
C HIS A 205 -7.77 1.75 -12.03
N ASN A 206 -7.78 0.56 -11.41
CA ASN A 206 -8.97 -0.24 -11.21
C ASN A 206 -9.76 0.25 -9.98
N VAL A 207 -10.61 1.22 -10.23
CA VAL A 207 -11.36 1.94 -9.19
C VAL A 207 -12.26 1.02 -8.39
N GLN A 208 -12.99 0.12 -9.08
CA GLN A 208 -13.92 -0.78 -8.43
C GLN A 208 -13.21 -1.70 -7.44
N GLU A 209 -12.09 -2.32 -7.86
CA GLU A 209 -11.33 -3.23 -7.01
C GLU A 209 -10.68 -2.51 -5.83
N THR A 210 -10.25 -1.27 -6.03
CA THR A 210 -9.67 -0.46 -4.96
C THR A 210 -10.73 -0.01 -3.95
N LEU A 211 -11.82 0.62 -4.41
CA LEU A 211 -12.88 1.11 -3.53
C LEU A 211 -13.60 -0.03 -2.78
N SER A 212 -13.57 -1.24 -3.32
CA SER A 212 -14.21 -2.40 -2.68
C SER A 212 -13.57 -2.79 -1.34
N ILE A 213 -12.28 -2.45 -1.13
CA ILE A 213 -11.51 -2.83 0.06
C ILE A 213 -11.01 -1.64 0.88
N THR A 214 -11.13 -0.41 0.37
CA THR A 214 -10.67 0.78 1.10
C THR A 214 -11.70 1.27 2.12
N ASP A 215 -11.22 1.76 3.25
CA ASP A 215 -12.03 2.44 4.26
C ASP A 215 -12.42 3.83 3.77
N ARG A 216 -11.45 4.56 3.23
CA ARG A 216 -11.64 5.89 2.62
C ARG A 216 -10.65 6.09 1.46
N ALA A 217 -10.89 7.11 0.66
CA ALA A 217 -9.99 7.44 -0.42
C ALA A 217 -9.88 8.95 -0.66
N TYR A 218 -8.76 9.34 -1.26
CA TYR A 218 -8.52 10.67 -1.80
C TYR A 218 -8.63 10.61 -3.32
N LEU A 219 -9.50 11.43 -3.89
CA LEU A 219 -9.58 11.58 -5.34
C LEU A 219 -8.74 12.79 -5.76
N LEU A 220 -7.68 12.52 -6.52
CA LEU A 220 -6.86 13.54 -7.15
C LEU A 220 -7.41 13.89 -8.52
N PHE A 221 -7.43 15.19 -8.81
CA PHE A 221 -7.78 15.74 -10.11
C PHE A 221 -6.93 16.98 -10.39
N GLU A 222 -6.29 17.03 -11.57
CA GLU A 222 -5.42 18.15 -11.99
C GLU A 222 -4.37 18.55 -10.93
N GLY A 223 -3.76 17.56 -10.29
CA GLY A 223 -2.70 17.76 -9.29
C GLY A 223 -3.17 18.22 -7.91
N ARG A 224 -4.45 18.16 -7.60
CA ARG A 224 -5.03 18.56 -6.32
C ARG A 224 -5.97 17.49 -5.78
N VAL A 225 -6.22 17.49 -4.48
CA VAL A 225 -7.29 16.68 -3.88
C VAL A 225 -8.62 17.34 -4.25
N LEU A 226 -9.43 16.63 -5.02
CA LEU A 226 -10.77 17.07 -5.41
C LEU A 226 -11.80 16.66 -4.35
N PHE A 227 -11.65 15.45 -3.79
CA PHE A 227 -12.56 14.90 -2.79
C PHE A 227 -11.80 13.95 -1.86
N GLU A 228 -12.23 13.89 -0.61
CA GLU A 228 -11.80 12.95 0.41
C GLU A 228 -13.05 12.44 1.14
N GLY A 229 -13.14 11.13 1.39
CA GLY A 229 -14.24 10.54 2.11
C GLY A 229 -14.20 9.02 2.08
N THR A 230 -15.21 8.38 2.65
CA THR A 230 -15.40 6.93 2.56
C THR A 230 -15.64 6.49 1.12
N SER A 231 -15.48 5.20 0.85
CA SER A 231 -15.74 4.68 -0.51
C SER A 231 -17.19 4.93 -0.94
N GLU A 232 -18.13 4.90 -0.01
CA GLU A 232 -19.54 5.17 -0.22
C GLU A 232 -19.78 6.64 -0.56
N GLU A 233 -19.21 7.56 0.23
CA GLU A 233 -19.29 9.00 -0.02
C GLU A 233 -18.71 9.38 -1.37
N LEU A 234 -17.57 8.76 -1.78
CA LEU A 234 -17.03 8.97 -3.12
C LEU A 234 -17.98 8.46 -4.20
N ALA A 235 -18.53 7.26 -4.03
CA ALA A 235 -19.40 6.62 -5.01
C ALA A 235 -20.71 7.41 -5.22
N ASP A 236 -21.20 8.07 -4.19
CA ASP A 236 -22.45 8.84 -4.23
C ASP A 236 -22.27 10.31 -4.62
N ASN A 237 -21.01 10.81 -4.60
CA ASN A 237 -20.75 12.22 -4.89
C ASN A 237 -20.95 12.56 -6.38
N PRO A 238 -21.83 13.52 -6.74
CA PRO A 238 -22.13 13.85 -8.14
C PRO A 238 -20.90 14.35 -8.92
N ILE A 239 -20.03 15.12 -8.26
CA ILE A 239 -18.82 15.67 -8.91
C ILE A 239 -17.81 14.55 -9.20
N VAL A 240 -17.67 13.61 -8.26
CA VAL A 240 -16.79 12.43 -8.42
C VAL A 240 -17.29 11.54 -9.55
N ARG A 241 -18.63 11.32 -9.62
CA ARG A 241 -19.26 10.58 -10.73
C ARG A 241 -19.04 11.26 -12.08
N GLU A 242 -19.27 12.56 -12.16
CA GLU A 242 -19.11 13.31 -13.40
C GLU A 242 -17.66 13.31 -13.92
N LYS A 243 -16.70 13.51 -13.02
CA LYS A 243 -15.29 13.73 -13.39
C LYS A 243 -14.45 12.44 -13.47
N TYR A 244 -14.89 11.35 -12.82
CA TYR A 244 -14.04 10.17 -12.67
C TYR A 244 -14.76 8.83 -12.76
N LEU A 245 -15.79 8.58 -11.95
CA LEU A 245 -16.39 7.23 -11.85
C LEU A 245 -17.31 6.90 -13.03
N GLY A 246 -17.96 7.92 -13.61
CA GLY A 246 -19.09 7.75 -14.55
C GLY A 246 -20.44 7.64 -13.82
N ARG A 247 -21.52 7.95 -14.57
CA ARG A 247 -22.88 8.05 -13.99
C ARG A 247 -23.43 6.69 -13.54
N ASP A 248 -23.05 5.63 -14.21
CA ASP A 248 -23.55 4.27 -13.98
C ASP A 248 -22.68 3.46 -13.01
N PHE A 249 -21.69 4.09 -12.37
CA PHE A 249 -20.82 3.40 -11.41
C PHE A 249 -21.62 2.89 -10.21
N VAL A 250 -21.44 1.62 -9.87
CA VAL A 250 -22.03 0.97 -8.70
C VAL A 250 -20.92 0.41 -7.83
N LEU A 251 -20.77 0.94 -6.63
CA LEU A 251 -19.83 0.41 -5.67
C LEU A 251 -20.26 -0.99 -5.21
N ARG A 252 -19.38 -1.97 -5.36
CA ARG A 252 -19.55 -3.33 -4.85
C ARG A 252 -18.50 -3.55 -3.77
N LYS A 253 -18.90 -3.42 -2.51
CA LYS A 253 -18.00 -3.72 -1.38
C LYS A 253 -17.73 -5.22 -1.30
N ARG A 254 -16.51 -5.55 -0.94
CA ARG A 254 -16.13 -6.93 -0.61
C ARG A 254 -16.38 -7.17 0.88
N GLU A 255 -17.18 -8.17 1.17
CA GLU A 255 -17.31 -8.73 2.51
C GLU A 255 -16.45 -9.99 2.58
N PHE A 256 -15.35 -9.91 3.31
CA PHE A 256 -14.53 -11.08 3.57
C PHE A 256 -15.10 -11.78 4.81
N GLN A 257 -15.76 -12.93 4.61
CA GLN A 257 -16.24 -13.77 5.70
C GLN A 257 -15.07 -14.54 6.31
N PHE A 258 -15.06 -14.62 7.64
CA PHE A 258 -14.09 -15.36 8.44
C PHE A 258 -14.26 -16.88 8.32
#